data_2aa6e8abf7e5ada433ffc20dd5f08aa9
#
_entry.id   2aa6e8abf7e5ada433ffc20dd5f08aa9
#
_cell.length_a   1.000
_cell.length_b   1.000
_cell.length_c   1.000
_cell.angle_alpha   90.00
_cell.angle_beta   90.00
_cell.angle_gamma   90.00
#
_symmetry.space_group_name_H-M   'P 1'
#
loop_
_entity.id
_entity.type
_entity.pdbx_description
1 polymer ?
#
loop_
_entity_poly.entity_id
_entity_poly.type
_entity_poly.pdbx_seq_one_letter_code
_entity_poly.pdbx_strand_id
1 'polypeptide(L)'
;DKAVSSSNQTVNSDGFNIGGQIDLLDRYIIDLSLRQDRSSLFGPQNRENSYYKFSGAYRLSEESYWGPLKGLLPEFKFRFSSGTAGVRPAFSQQYETWSVAGGNISKGALGNKDLKPQTTTETEFGVDFSILDRVSVELTSSSTLNEDQLLPVPLAGFYGYSSQWQNAGTLEAEALEL
;
A
#
# COMPACT_ATOMS: atom_id res chain seq x y z
N ASP A 1 29.41 22.59 -26.87
CA ASP A 1 28.00 22.83 -26.51
C ASP A 1 27.82 22.68 -25.01
N LYS A 2 27.36 23.76 -24.36
CA LYS A 2 27.00 23.70 -22.95
C LYS A 2 25.48 23.51 -22.87
N ALA A 3 25.06 22.29 -22.46
CA ALA A 3 23.65 22.08 -22.15
C ALA A 3 23.35 22.63 -20.75
N VAL A 4 22.40 23.55 -20.61
CA VAL A 4 21.91 24.05 -19.34
C VAL A 4 20.46 23.57 -19.23
N SER A 5 20.16 22.86 -18.14
CA SER A 5 18.78 22.46 -17.82
C SER A 5 18.42 22.98 -16.43
N SER A 6 17.18 23.40 -16.26
CA SER A 6 16.61 23.76 -14.97
C SER A 6 15.21 23.15 -14.85
N SER A 7 14.91 22.57 -13.69
CA SER A 7 13.57 22.09 -13.37
C SER A 7 13.18 22.55 -11.97
N ASN A 8 11.92 22.92 -11.79
CA ASN A 8 11.34 23.26 -10.50
C ASN A 8 9.99 22.54 -10.35
N GLN A 9 9.81 21.84 -9.23
CA GLN A 9 8.55 21.19 -8.86
C GLN A 9 8.19 21.61 -7.45
N THR A 10 6.94 21.98 -7.25
CA THR A 10 6.40 22.26 -5.92
C THR A 10 5.31 21.25 -5.61
N VAL A 11 5.52 20.45 -4.58
CA VAL A 11 4.56 19.45 -4.09
C VAL A 11 4.19 19.81 -2.66
N ASN A 12 2.91 20.03 -2.41
CA ASN A 12 2.37 20.24 -1.08
C ASN A 12 1.68 18.95 -0.61
N SER A 13 2.04 18.47 0.56
CA SER A 13 1.39 17.33 1.18
C SER A 13 1.32 17.50 2.68
N ASP A 14 0.21 17.09 3.25
CA ASP A 14 -0.02 17.02 4.68
C ASP A 14 -0.76 15.71 5.00
N GLY A 15 -0.68 15.28 6.25
CA GLY A 15 -1.36 14.07 6.69
C GLY A 15 -1.58 14.06 8.20
N PHE A 16 -2.60 13.35 8.59
CA PHE A 16 -2.95 13.10 9.98
C PHE A 16 -3.02 11.61 10.22
N ASN A 17 -2.45 11.16 11.35
CA ASN A 17 -2.52 9.77 11.77
C ASN A 17 -2.95 9.69 13.23
N ILE A 18 -3.89 8.79 13.52
CA ILE A 18 -4.30 8.42 14.86
C ILE A 18 -4.26 6.91 15.00
N GLY A 19 -3.70 6.42 16.09
CA GLY A 19 -3.65 4.98 16.33
C GLY A 19 -3.49 4.67 17.80
N GLY A 20 -3.76 3.43 18.15
CA GLY A 20 -3.63 2.92 19.50
C GLY A 20 -3.52 1.41 19.51
N GLN A 21 -2.84 0.90 20.53
CA GLN A 21 -2.68 -0.50 20.81
C GLN A 21 -3.23 -0.80 22.20
N ILE A 22 -3.92 -1.91 22.32
CA ILE A 22 -4.43 -2.45 23.56
C ILE A 22 -3.85 -3.84 23.74
N ASP A 23 -3.23 -4.09 24.88
CA ASP A 23 -2.82 -5.42 25.33
C ASP A 23 -3.61 -5.77 26.59
N LEU A 24 -4.38 -6.84 26.50
CA LEU A 24 -5.19 -7.35 27.59
C LEU A 24 -4.66 -8.69 28.07
N LEU A 25 -4.18 -8.72 29.32
CA LEU A 25 -3.76 -9.94 30.02
C LEU A 25 -2.62 -10.69 29.33
N ASP A 26 -1.77 -9.99 28.57
CA ASP A 26 -0.70 -10.58 27.73
C ASP A 26 -1.22 -11.63 26.73
N ARG A 27 -2.52 -11.64 26.41
CA ARG A 27 -3.20 -12.62 25.56
C ARG A 27 -3.82 -12.06 24.33
N TYR A 28 -4.53 -10.92 24.49
CA TYR A 28 -5.27 -10.28 23.42
C TYR A 28 -4.61 -8.96 23.06
N ILE A 29 -3.97 -8.91 21.94
CA ILE A 29 -3.29 -7.72 21.45
C ILE A 29 -4.10 -7.21 20.27
N ILE A 30 -4.50 -5.94 20.32
CA ILE A 30 -5.24 -5.28 19.24
C ILE A 30 -4.55 -3.96 18.93
N ASP A 31 -4.26 -3.72 17.65
CA ASP A 31 -3.70 -2.47 17.15
C ASP A 31 -4.62 -1.90 16.06
N LEU A 32 -4.91 -0.61 16.17
CA LEU A 32 -5.73 0.14 15.23
C LEU A 32 -5.01 1.42 14.84
N SER A 33 -5.01 1.74 13.56
CA SER A 33 -4.51 3.02 13.05
C SER A 33 -5.36 3.51 11.89
N LEU A 34 -5.66 4.80 11.90
CA LEU A 34 -6.32 5.53 10.82
C LEU A 34 -5.43 6.67 10.38
N ARG A 35 -5.24 6.79 9.08
CA ARG A 35 -4.41 7.83 8.47
C ARG A 35 -5.20 8.52 7.37
N GLN A 36 -5.14 9.84 7.35
CA GLN A 36 -5.65 10.65 6.26
C GLN A 36 -4.49 11.42 5.64
N ASP A 37 -4.32 11.28 4.33
CA ASP A 37 -3.30 11.97 3.55
C ASP A 37 -3.95 12.94 2.58
N ARG A 38 -3.32 14.12 2.44
CA ARG A 38 -3.65 15.10 1.42
C ARG A 38 -2.42 15.41 0.58
N SER A 39 -2.57 15.51 -0.73
CA SER A 39 -1.45 15.88 -1.61
C SER A 39 -1.92 16.62 -2.84
N SER A 40 -1.10 17.59 -3.29
CA SER A 40 -1.29 18.30 -4.57
C SER A 40 -1.00 17.40 -5.79
N LEU A 41 -0.43 16.21 -5.59
CA LEU A 41 -0.21 15.21 -6.63
C LEU A 41 -1.46 14.42 -7.00
N PHE A 42 -2.51 14.48 -6.19
CA PHE A 42 -3.79 13.90 -6.53
C PHE A 42 -4.64 14.89 -7.32
N GLY A 43 -5.50 14.37 -8.18
CA GLY A 43 -6.49 15.18 -8.90
C GLY A 43 -7.32 16.05 -7.94
N PRO A 44 -7.80 17.22 -8.38
CA PRO A 44 -8.48 18.17 -7.51
C PRO A 44 -9.63 17.59 -6.68
N GLN A 45 -10.30 16.56 -7.20
CA GLN A 45 -11.43 15.88 -6.54
C GLN A 45 -11.00 14.74 -5.62
N ASN A 46 -9.74 14.30 -5.71
CA ASN A 46 -9.21 13.14 -5.00
C ASN A 46 -8.06 13.50 -4.05
N ARG A 47 -7.96 14.74 -3.61
CA ARG A 47 -6.83 15.24 -2.81
C ARG A 47 -6.71 14.63 -1.43
N GLU A 48 -7.81 14.13 -0.88
CA GLU A 48 -7.86 13.53 0.45
C GLU A 48 -8.11 12.02 0.32
N ASN A 49 -7.27 11.23 0.98
CA ASN A 49 -7.38 9.79 0.98
C ASN A 49 -7.17 9.25 2.38
N SER A 50 -8.01 8.30 2.76
CA SER A 50 -7.97 7.68 4.08
C SER A 50 -7.49 6.24 3.98
N TYR A 51 -6.64 5.86 4.91
CA TYR A 51 -6.07 4.52 5.02
C TYR A 51 -6.28 4.00 6.44
N TYR A 52 -6.37 2.70 6.57
CA TYR A 52 -6.51 2.05 7.87
C TYR A 52 -5.49 0.94 8.03
N LYS A 53 -5.20 0.62 9.28
CA LYS A 53 -4.53 -0.60 9.70
C LYS A 53 -5.29 -1.16 10.89
N PHE A 54 -5.59 -2.43 10.83
CA PHE A 54 -6.09 -3.23 11.92
C PHE A 54 -5.20 -4.46 12.07
N SER A 55 -4.74 -4.75 13.28
CA SER A 55 -4.11 -6.01 13.56
C SER A 55 -4.51 -6.55 14.92
N GLY A 56 -4.50 -7.86 15.04
CA GLY A 56 -4.79 -8.57 16.26
C GLY A 56 -3.92 -9.81 16.44
N ALA A 57 -3.57 -10.10 17.68
CA ALA A 57 -2.93 -11.36 18.04
C ALA A 57 -3.62 -11.95 19.26
N TYR A 58 -3.77 -13.28 19.23
CA TYR A 58 -4.31 -14.06 20.32
C TYR A 58 -3.34 -15.14 20.73
N ARG A 59 -2.78 -15.02 21.95
CA ARG A 59 -1.85 -15.97 22.53
C ARG A 59 -2.63 -17.04 23.30
N LEU A 60 -2.99 -18.10 22.57
CA LEU A 60 -3.75 -19.22 23.10
C LEU A 60 -2.99 -19.97 24.20
N SER A 61 -1.66 -19.99 24.11
CA SER A 61 -0.78 -20.62 25.11
C SER A 61 -0.83 -19.97 26.50
N GLU A 62 -1.34 -18.75 26.60
CA GLU A 62 -1.49 -18.04 27.88
C GLU A 62 -2.87 -18.29 28.54
N GLU A 63 -3.73 -19.10 27.94
CA GLU A 63 -5.00 -19.48 28.53
C GLU A 63 -4.82 -20.53 29.65
N SER A 64 -5.65 -20.42 30.67
CA SER A 64 -5.54 -21.30 31.85
C SER A 64 -5.73 -22.79 31.54
N TYR A 65 -6.52 -23.11 30.51
CA TYR A 65 -6.75 -24.47 30.07
C TYR A 65 -5.61 -25.05 29.21
N TRP A 66 -4.64 -24.25 28.78
CA TRP A 66 -3.50 -24.66 27.97
C TRP A 66 -2.42 -25.37 28.78
N GLY A 67 -2.46 -25.31 30.11
CA GLY A 67 -1.44 -25.87 31.02
C GLY A 67 -0.95 -27.27 30.69
N PRO A 68 -1.84 -28.25 30.38
CA PRO A 68 -1.42 -29.62 30.02
C PRO A 68 -0.59 -29.69 28.71
N LEU A 69 -0.73 -28.74 27.82
CA LEU A 69 -0.04 -28.67 26.52
C LEU A 69 1.26 -27.85 26.57
N LYS A 70 1.49 -27.05 27.61
CA LYS A 70 2.66 -26.16 27.73
C LYS A 70 3.99 -26.89 27.62
N GLY A 71 4.07 -28.15 28.07
CA GLY A 71 5.29 -28.95 27.94
C GLY A 71 5.64 -29.36 26.50
N LEU A 72 4.65 -29.47 25.64
CA LEU A 72 4.81 -29.79 24.22
C LEU A 72 4.77 -28.58 23.32
N LEU A 73 3.81 -27.69 23.55
CA LEU A 73 3.56 -26.47 22.81
C LEU A 73 3.61 -25.26 23.77
N PRO A 74 4.82 -24.83 24.16
CA PRO A 74 4.99 -23.72 25.12
C PRO A 74 4.45 -22.40 24.59
N GLU A 75 4.48 -22.18 23.28
CA GLU A 75 3.87 -21.02 22.63
C GLU A 75 2.91 -21.45 21.52
N PHE A 76 1.73 -20.82 21.49
CA PHE A 76 0.79 -20.93 20.38
C PHE A 76 0.01 -19.62 20.25
N LYS A 77 0.11 -19.00 19.06
CA LYS A 77 -0.43 -17.67 18.80
C LYS A 77 -1.06 -17.60 17.41
N PHE A 78 -2.24 -17.00 17.35
CA PHE A 78 -2.85 -16.57 16.10
C PHE A 78 -2.55 -15.11 15.85
N ARG A 79 -2.33 -14.74 14.60
CA ARG A 79 -2.17 -13.35 14.13
C ARG A 79 -3.13 -13.07 12.98
N PHE A 80 -3.66 -11.88 12.97
CA PHE A 80 -4.43 -11.34 11.85
C PHE A 80 -4.03 -9.89 11.64
N SER A 81 -3.84 -9.48 10.39
CA SER A 81 -3.69 -8.09 10.04
C SER A 81 -4.43 -7.76 8.74
N SER A 82 -4.93 -6.54 8.66
CA SER A 82 -5.46 -5.98 7.42
C SER A 82 -5.19 -4.49 7.39
N GLY A 83 -4.77 -3.97 6.23
CA GLY A 83 -4.48 -2.56 6.10
C GLY A 83 -4.45 -2.11 4.66
N THR A 84 -4.57 -0.78 4.49
CA THR A 84 -4.50 -0.13 3.19
C THR A 84 -3.34 0.86 3.13
N ALA A 85 -2.74 0.97 1.95
CA ALA A 85 -1.71 1.94 1.63
C ALA A 85 -1.95 2.55 0.25
N GLY A 86 -1.52 3.80 0.04
CA GLY A 86 -1.69 4.48 -1.23
C GLY A 86 -0.37 4.89 -1.87
N VAL A 87 -0.27 4.72 -3.18
CA VAL A 87 0.85 5.22 -3.99
C VAL A 87 0.40 6.46 -4.77
N ARG A 88 1.12 7.55 -4.60
CA ARG A 88 0.82 8.83 -5.24
C ARG A 88 1.24 8.86 -6.71
N PRO A 89 0.47 9.51 -7.60
CA PRO A 89 0.92 9.80 -8.95
C PRO A 89 2.21 10.64 -8.95
N ALA A 90 3.01 10.49 -10.00
CA ALA A 90 4.12 11.40 -10.22
C ALA A 90 3.62 12.78 -10.70
N PHE A 91 4.38 13.83 -10.40
CA PHE A 91 4.02 15.20 -10.76
C PHE A 91 3.68 15.37 -12.26
N SER A 92 4.49 14.79 -13.13
CA SER A 92 4.34 14.89 -14.59
C SER A 92 3.10 14.17 -15.13
N GLN A 93 2.51 13.25 -14.39
CA GLN A 93 1.37 12.45 -14.87
C GLN A 93 0.07 13.24 -14.95
N GLN A 94 -0.02 14.36 -14.21
CA GLN A 94 -1.17 15.26 -14.25
C GLN A 94 -1.15 16.24 -15.43
N TYR A 95 0.02 16.40 -16.08
CA TYR A 95 0.24 17.44 -17.08
C TYR A 95 0.62 16.85 -18.43
N GLU A 96 0.34 17.60 -19.48
CA GLU A 96 0.81 17.28 -20.82
C GLU A 96 2.35 17.36 -20.87
N THR A 97 2.96 16.38 -21.50
CA THR A 97 4.41 16.36 -21.71
C THR A 97 4.75 16.58 -23.18
N TRP A 98 5.86 17.27 -23.39
CA TRP A 98 6.39 17.60 -24.71
C TRP A 98 7.85 17.27 -24.73
N SER A 99 8.35 16.81 -25.86
CA SER A 99 9.78 16.62 -26.09
C SER A 99 10.25 17.53 -27.23
N VAL A 100 11.46 18.05 -27.09
CA VAL A 100 12.11 18.87 -28.11
C VAL A 100 13.42 18.17 -28.51
N ALA A 101 13.51 17.77 -29.76
CA ALA A 101 14.70 17.12 -30.31
C ALA A 101 14.99 17.65 -31.71
N GLY A 102 16.23 18.14 -31.94
CA GLY A 102 16.64 18.65 -33.24
C GLY A 102 15.77 19.82 -33.75
N GLY A 103 15.23 20.64 -32.86
CA GLY A 103 14.34 21.75 -33.21
C GLY A 103 12.88 21.36 -33.48
N ASN A 104 12.56 20.07 -33.42
CA ASN A 104 11.19 19.56 -33.56
C ASN A 104 10.54 19.36 -32.20
N ILE A 105 9.27 19.78 -32.07
CA ILE A 105 8.45 19.58 -30.89
C ILE A 105 7.50 18.41 -31.15
N SER A 106 7.51 17.43 -30.27
CA SER A 106 6.59 16.29 -30.29
C SER A 106 5.80 16.17 -28.99
N LYS A 107 4.52 15.79 -29.10
CA LYS A 107 3.67 15.51 -27.96
C LYS A 107 4.06 14.16 -27.35
N GLY A 108 4.17 14.12 -26.05
CA GLY A 108 4.40 12.91 -25.27
C GLY A 108 3.11 12.31 -24.72
N ALA A 109 2.96 12.29 -23.40
CA ALA A 109 1.74 11.84 -22.74
C ALA A 109 0.74 12.99 -22.56
N LEU A 110 -0.54 12.69 -22.69
CA LEU A 110 -1.65 13.56 -22.32
C LEU A 110 -1.79 13.55 -20.79
N GLY A 111 -1.87 14.73 -20.18
CA GLY A 111 -2.07 14.85 -18.75
C GLY A 111 -3.44 14.34 -18.30
N ASN A 112 -3.50 13.88 -17.05
CA ASN A 112 -4.76 13.48 -16.43
C ASN A 112 -4.88 14.10 -15.03
N LYS A 113 -5.81 15.03 -14.88
CA LYS A 113 -6.06 15.74 -13.62
C LYS A 113 -7.02 15.00 -12.68
N ASP A 114 -7.58 13.89 -13.13
CA ASP A 114 -8.54 13.08 -12.37
C ASP A 114 -7.88 11.86 -11.69
N LEU A 115 -6.54 11.80 -11.74
CA LEU A 115 -5.80 10.70 -11.12
C LEU A 115 -6.06 10.62 -9.62
N LYS A 116 -6.35 9.38 -9.19
CA LYS A 116 -6.43 8.95 -7.79
C LYS A 116 -5.13 8.28 -7.36
N PRO A 117 -4.88 8.08 -6.06
CA PRO A 117 -3.85 7.16 -5.64
C PRO A 117 -4.17 5.73 -6.08
N GLN A 118 -3.16 4.99 -6.43
CA GLN A 118 -3.23 3.53 -6.46
C GLN A 118 -3.36 3.05 -5.01
N THR A 119 -4.29 2.14 -4.74
CA THR A 119 -4.54 1.61 -3.40
C THR A 119 -4.11 0.15 -3.34
N THR A 120 -3.34 -0.19 -2.32
CA THR A 120 -2.98 -1.57 -1.96
C THR A 120 -3.69 -1.93 -0.67
N THR A 121 -4.45 -3.01 -0.69
CA THR A 121 -5.03 -3.64 0.51
C THR A 121 -4.31 -4.95 0.74
N GLU A 122 -3.78 -5.14 1.93
CA GLU A 122 -3.12 -6.38 2.34
C GLU A 122 -3.84 -6.98 3.54
N THR A 123 -4.05 -8.28 3.49
CA THR A 123 -4.67 -9.05 4.57
C THR A 123 -3.83 -10.28 4.84
N GLU A 124 -3.45 -10.46 6.11
CA GLU A 124 -2.62 -11.57 6.54
C GLU A 124 -3.29 -12.34 7.68
N PHE A 125 -3.12 -13.64 7.65
CA PHE A 125 -3.44 -14.54 8.75
C PHE A 125 -2.21 -15.40 9.07
N GLY A 126 -1.82 -15.42 10.34
CA GLY A 126 -0.64 -16.16 10.78
C GLY A 126 -0.93 -17.06 11.98
N VAL A 127 -0.17 -18.15 12.05
CA VAL A 127 -0.12 -19.04 13.20
C VAL A 127 1.34 -19.25 13.57
N ASP A 128 1.69 -18.89 14.79
CA ASP A 128 3.02 -19.08 15.34
C ASP A 128 2.94 -20.09 16.48
N PHE A 129 3.84 -21.07 16.51
CA PHE A 129 3.92 -22.01 17.61
C PHE A 129 5.36 -22.54 17.81
N SER A 130 5.65 -22.93 19.03
CA SER A 130 6.91 -23.60 19.35
C SER A 130 6.66 -25.02 19.86
N ILE A 131 7.58 -25.92 19.53
CA ILE A 131 7.53 -27.33 19.94
C ILE A 131 8.73 -27.60 20.86
N LEU A 132 8.46 -28.03 22.10
CA LEU A 132 9.47 -28.41 23.10
C LEU A 132 10.55 -27.33 23.34
N ASP A 133 10.25 -26.02 23.11
CA ASP A 133 11.22 -24.93 23.15
C ASP A 133 12.44 -25.10 22.21
N ARG A 134 12.32 -25.94 21.19
CA ARG A 134 13.44 -26.26 20.28
C ARG A 134 13.17 -25.89 18.81
N VAL A 135 11.95 -25.95 18.42
CA VAL A 135 11.53 -25.67 17.04
C VAL A 135 10.46 -24.60 17.08
N SER A 136 10.69 -23.49 16.41
CA SER A 136 9.68 -22.46 16.19
C SER A 136 9.18 -22.54 14.75
N VAL A 137 7.88 -22.47 14.57
CA VAL A 137 7.21 -22.51 13.27
C VAL A 137 6.32 -21.28 13.16
N GLU A 138 6.44 -20.57 12.04
CA GLU A 138 5.63 -19.43 11.67
C GLU A 138 4.99 -19.72 10.32
N LEU A 139 3.67 -19.82 10.28
CA LEU A 139 2.90 -20.01 9.06
C LEU A 139 2.09 -18.75 8.79
N THR A 140 2.28 -18.14 7.62
CA THR A 140 1.55 -16.93 7.23
C THR A 140 0.93 -17.11 5.87
N SER A 141 -0.37 -16.82 5.76
CA SER A 141 -1.10 -16.66 4.50
C SER A 141 -1.41 -15.20 4.29
N SER A 142 -1.02 -14.64 3.15
CA SER A 142 -1.28 -13.26 2.77
C SER A 142 -2.02 -13.15 1.45
N SER A 143 -2.88 -12.14 1.37
CA SER A 143 -3.57 -11.72 0.15
C SER A 143 -3.36 -10.23 -0.02
N THR A 144 -2.89 -9.83 -1.20
CA THR A 144 -2.63 -8.44 -1.59
C THR A 144 -3.48 -8.08 -2.79
N LEU A 145 -4.29 -7.04 -2.66
CA LEU A 145 -5.10 -6.47 -3.72
C LEU A 145 -4.60 -5.06 -4.05
N ASN A 146 -4.13 -4.86 -5.28
CA ASN A 146 -3.76 -3.55 -5.80
C ASN A 146 -4.83 -3.07 -6.77
N GLU A 147 -5.48 -1.97 -6.44
CA GLU A 147 -6.53 -1.34 -7.23
C GLU A 147 -6.08 0.02 -7.77
N ASP A 148 -6.77 0.48 -8.80
CA ASP A 148 -6.51 1.79 -9.41
C ASP A 148 -5.04 1.98 -9.84
N GLN A 149 -4.40 0.94 -10.39
CA GLN A 149 -3.00 1.02 -10.82
C GLN A 149 -2.77 2.16 -11.80
N LEU A 150 -1.69 2.90 -11.60
CA LEU A 150 -1.31 4.03 -12.45
C LEU A 150 -0.56 3.51 -13.68
N LEU A 151 -1.27 3.41 -14.81
CA LEU A 151 -0.74 2.87 -16.05
C LEU A 151 -0.81 3.88 -17.21
N PRO A 152 0.22 3.93 -18.10
CA PRO A 152 0.17 4.71 -19.33
C PRO A 152 -0.68 3.96 -20.37
N VAL A 153 -1.93 4.35 -20.51
CA VAL A 153 -2.87 3.77 -21.49
C VAL A 153 -2.63 4.37 -22.86
N PRO A 154 -2.36 3.59 -23.91
CA PRO A 154 -2.17 4.09 -25.27
C PRO A 154 -3.42 4.81 -25.79
N LEU A 155 -3.21 5.89 -26.51
CA LEU A 155 -4.28 6.67 -27.14
C LEU A 155 -4.31 6.45 -28.65
N ALA A 156 -5.51 6.59 -29.23
CA ALA A 156 -5.65 6.56 -30.68
C ALA A 156 -4.92 7.78 -31.32
N GLY A 157 -4.29 7.58 -32.48
CA GLY A 157 -3.42 8.57 -33.11
C GLY A 157 -4.06 9.94 -33.40
N PHE A 158 -5.38 10.01 -33.53
CA PHE A 158 -6.07 11.27 -33.78
C PHE A 158 -6.04 12.25 -32.59
N TYR A 159 -5.74 11.78 -31.35
CA TYR A 159 -5.50 12.66 -30.20
C TYR A 159 -4.15 13.37 -30.28
N GLY A 160 -3.22 12.84 -31.09
CA GLY A 160 -1.88 13.39 -31.26
C GLY A 160 -0.95 13.20 -30.06
N TYR A 161 -1.36 12.42 -29.05
CA TYR A 161 -0.58 11.98 -27.91
C TYR A 161 -0.38 10.46 -27.95
N SER A 162 0.74 9.97 -27.46
CA SER A 162 1.03 8.53 -27.45
C SER A 162 0.24 7.75 -26.40
N SER A 163 0.03 8.37 -25.25
CA SER A 163 -0.61 7.72 -24.10
C SER A 163 -1.20 8.75 -23.13
N GLN A 164 -2.03 8.25 -22.20
CA GLN A 164 -2.50 9.01 -21.04
C GLN A 164 -2.36 8.15 -19.79
N TRP A 165 -1.89 8.74 -18.70
CA TRP A 165 -1.90 8.07 -17.40
C TRP A 165 -3.33 7.96 -16.88
N GLN A 166 -3.71 6.75 -16.51
CA GLN A 166 -5.05 6.45 -15.99
C GLN A 166 -4.93 5.49 -14.81
N ASN A 167 -5.91 5.56 -13.91
CA ASN A 167 -6.12 4.53 -12.92
C ASN A 167 -6.83 3.36 -13.64
N ALA A 168 -6.08 2.33 -13.95
CA ALA A 168 -6.56 1.19 -14.73
C ALA A 168 -5.90 -0.10 -14.23
N GLY A 169 -6.70 -1.14 -14.15
CA GLY A 169 -6.21 -2.46 -13.75
C GLY A 169 -6.23 -2.71 -12.25
N THR A 170 -6.37 -3.99 -11.95
CA THR A 170 -6.33 -4.57 -10.61
C THR A 170 -5.35 -5.74 -10.66
N LEU A 171 -4.53 -5.86 -9.63
CA LEU A 171 -3.62 -6.98 -9.45
C LEU A 171 -3.90 -7.61 -8.10
N GLU A 172 -4.12 -8.91 -8.10
CA GLU A 172 -4.27 -9.73 -6.90
C GLU A 172 -3.10 -10.70 -6.80
N ALA A 173 -2.57 -10.86 -5.59
CA ALA A 173 -1.51 -11.80 -5.30
C ALA A 173 -1.79 -12.49 -3.96
N GLU A 174 -1.51 -13.79 -3.91
CA GLU A 174 -1.61 -14.60 -2.70
C GLU A 174 -0.27 -15.27 -2.43
N ALA A 175 0.11 -15.35 -1.17
CA ALA A 175 1.31 -16.06 -0.73
C ALA A 175 1.04 -16.90 0.51
N LEU A 176 1.77 -18.00 0.62
CA LEU A 176 1.84 -18.85 1.80
C LEU A 176 3.31 -19.02 2.17
N GLU A 177 3.66 -18.64 3.39
CA GLU A 177 5.02 -18.67 3.91
C GLU A 177 5.11 -19.60 5.13
N LEU A 178 6.25 -20.29 5.25
CA LEU A 178 6.58 -21.22 6.32
C LEU A 178 8.00 -20.97 6.81
#